data_49846adfb3d073fb4fb5e8d2c0036815
#
_entry.id   49846adfb3d073fb4fb5e8d2c0036815
#
_cell.length_a   1.000
_cell.length_b   1.000
_cell.length_c   1.000
_cell.angle_alpha   90.00
_cell.angle_beta   90.00
_cell.angle_gamma   90.00
#
_symmetry.space_group_name_H-M   'P 1'
#
loop_
_entity.id
_entity.type
_entity.pdbx_description
1 polymer ?
#
loop_
_entity_poly.entity_id
_entity_poly.type
_entity_poly.pdbx_seq_one_letter_code
_entity_poly.pdbx_strand_id
1 'polypeptide(L)'
;MRYSDIEIGMIKEINHLITQEDVNKFADLTGDDNKLHLDEKFASKTSFKKPVAHGMLSASFISTIIGTEIPGDGALWFSQTIDFLIPVRVGDLITVKAKVLKKDDRNNTIEMSTDIYNQNKEQVLRGTAKVKIIEPVKVEVENKIIKKEKYALVIGATGGIGSETCMKLASSGFNIIIHYHRNKEKALNIKKKVIDYGMNAYVFKADINEKKEVDSMFLSIKNRIPYINTFVNCGTIRLPSISFENLDWLEIENNININLKSNFFIVKNLLPIFKSQKKGKIIFISTLYTEGSPPQGMLAYVSAKSALNGFSKSLAIELAKYNITVNMVSPGMTDTDLISNVPEKYKMLMAAKTPLKRLSSVTDVAEAIVFLSSDGANYITGETIRVNGGQIMI
;
A
#
# COMPACT_ATOMS: atom_id res chain seq x y z
N MET A 1 -3.64 -21.66 16.14
CA MET A 1 -3.76 -22.13 14.72
C MET A 1 -3.37 -20.99 13.80
N ARG A 2 -2.78 -21.25 12.60
CA ARG A 2 -2.59 -20.21 11.59
C ARG A 2 -3.91 -19.92 10.86
N TYR A 3 -4.07 -18.70 10.35
CA TYR A 3 -5.29 -18.34 9.60
C TYR A 3 -5.57 -19.27 8.41
N SER A 4 -4.50 -19.73 7.73
CA SER A 4 -4.58 -20.70 6.61
C SER A 4 -5.18 -22.05 7.00
N ASP A 5 -5.05 -22.45 8.25
CA ASP A 5 -5.43 -23.79 8.75
C ASP A 5 -6.89 -23.82 9.25
N ILE A 6 -7.56 -22.66 9.26
CA ILE A 6 -8.94 -22.53 9.72
C ILE A 6 -9.90 -22.62 8.53
N GLU A 7 -10.92 -23.46 8.63
CA GLU A 7 -11.94 -23.65 7.61
C GLU A 7 -13.33 -23.23 8.11
N ILE A 8 -14.18 -22.75 7.19
CA ILE A 8 -15.58 -22.48 7.50
C ILE A 8 -16.28 -23.80 7.86
N GLY A 9 -17.04 -23.78 8.95
CA GLY A 9 -17.69 -24.97 9.51
C GLY A 9 -16.87 -25.70 10.56
N MET A 10 -15.59 -25.36 10.76
CA MET A 10 -14.77 -25.95 11.83
C MET A 10 -15.41 -25.68 13.20
N ILE A 11 -15.44 -26.73 14.04
CA ILE A 11 -16.07 -26.68 15.36
C ILE A 11 -15.05 -27.10 16.42
N LYS A 12 -15.09 -26.42 17.56
CA LYS A 12 -14.40 -26.81 18.79
C LYS A 12 -15.37 -26.72 19.96
N GLU A 13 -15.16 -27.60 20.96
CA GLU A 13 -15.98 -27.66 22.16
C GLU A 13 -15.08 -27.85 23.39
N ILE A 14 -15.45 -27.18 24.50
CA ILE A 14 -14.86 -27.39 25.82
C ILE A 14 -15.97 -27.57 26.82
N ASN A 15 -15.69 -28.33 27.90
CA ASN A 15 -16.63 -28.55 28.98
C ASN A 15 -16.11 -27.98 30.29
N HIS A 16 -17.00 -27.42 31.11
CA HIS A 16 -16.68 -26.96 32.43
C HIS A 16 -17.82 -27.22 33.41
N LEU A 17 -17.50 -27.76 34.60
CA LEU A 17 -18.44 -27.90 35.69
C LEU A 17 -18.46 -26.61 36.51
N ILE A 18 -19.58 -25.90 36.55
CA ILE A 18 -19.71 -24.67 37.34
C ILE A 18 -19.73 -25.03 38.82
N THR A 19 -18.72 -24.57 39.52
CA THR A 19 -18.56 -24.83 40.96
C THR A 19 -18.95 -23.59 41.81
N GLN A 20 -19.17 -23.79 43.10
CA GLN A 20 -19.36 -22.68 44.05
C GLN A 20 -18.09 -21.81 44.12
N GLU A 21 -16.93 -22.44 43.97
CA GLU A 21 -15.65 -21.72 43.96
C GLU A 21 -15.54 -20.78 42.77
N ASP A 22 -16.01 -21.18 41.57
CA ASP A 22 -16.05 -20.31 40.40
C ASP A 22 -16.93 -19.08 40.63
N VAL A 23 -18.10 -19.26 41.20
CA VAL A 23 -19.04 -18.16 41.52
C VAL A 23 -18.41 -17.20 42.52
N ASN A 24 -17.76 -17.72 43.56
CA ASN A 24 -17.11 -16.87 44.59
C ASN A 24 -15.92 -16.12 43.99
N LYS A 25 -15.03 -16.79 43.22
CA LYS A 25 -13.90 -16.14 42.55
C LYS A 25 -14.35 -15.08 41.56
N PHE A 26 -15.44 -15.31 40.85
CA PHE A 26 -15.97 -14.33 39.90
C PHE A 26 -16.52 -13.10 40.63
N ALA A 27 -17.26 -13.30 41.72
CA ALA A 27 -17.74 -12.22 42.55
C ALA A 27 -16.60 -11.41 43.15
N ASP A 28 -15.57 -12.06 43.70
CA ASP A 28 -14.37 -11.40 44.25
C ASP A 28 -13.62 -10.59 43.18
N LEU A 29 -13.46 -11.15 41.95
CA LEU A 29 -12.77 -10.49 40.87
C LEU A 29 -13.51 -9.28 40.31
N THR A 30 -14.85 -9.37 40.21
CA THR A 30 -15.67 -8.35 39.53
C THR A 30 -16.29 -7.35 40.52
N GLY A 31 -16.39 -7.69 41.81
CA GLY A 31 -17.13 -6.96 42.81
C GLY A 31 -18.65 -7.14 42.68
N ASP A 32 -19.14 -8.08 41.87
CA ASP A 32 -20.58 -8.36 41.73
C ASP A 32 -21.04 -9.32 42.85
N ASP A 33 -21.37 -8.75 43.98
CA ASP A 33 -21.87 -9.43 45.19
C ASP A 33 -23.41 -9.51 45.24
N ASN A 34 -24.09 -9.43 44.12
CA ASN A 34 -25.55 -9.49 44.04
C ASN A 34 -26.06 -10.78 44.69
N LYS A 35 -26.99 -10.57 45.68
CA LYS A 35 -27.58 -11.65 46.48
C LYS A 35 -28.26 -12.74 45.67
N LEU A 36 -28.62 -12.48 44.42
CA LEU A 36 -29.18 -13.49 43.52
C LEU A 36 -28.19 -14.63 43.24
N HIS A 37 -26.89 -14.34 43.31
CA HIS A 37 -25.81 -15.29 43.04
C HIS A 37 -25.26 -15.94 44.30
N LEU A 38 -25.29 -15.23 45.45
CA LEU A 38 -24.56 -15.63 46.66
C LEU A 38 -25.45 -15.94 47.87
N ASP A 39 -26.71 -15.51 47.86
CA ASP A 39 -27.60 -15.66 49.01
C ASP A 39 -28.80 -16.58 48.70
N GLU A 40 -28.75 -17.79 49.23
CA GLU A 40 -29.81 -18.81 49.01
C GLU A 40 -31.18 -18.34 49.56
N LYS A 41 -31.21 -17.63 50.72
CA LYS A 41 -32.45 -17.13 51.30
C LYS A 41 -33.08 -16.02 50.48
N PHE A 42 -32.26 -15.20 49.82
CA PHE A 42 -32.74 -14.19 48.91
C PHE A 42 -33.26 -14.86 47.61
N ALA A 43 -32.46 -15.72 47.01
CA ALA A 43 -32.79 -16.39 45.74
C ALA A 43 -34.07 -17.26 45.85
N SER A 44 -34.32 -17.88 47.02
CA SER A 44 -35.53 -18.70 47.23
C SER A 44 -36.83 -17.90 47.17
N LYS A 45 -36.77 -16.59 47.40
CA LYS A 45 -37.91 -15.66 47.33
C LYS A 45 -38.16 -15.10 45.95
N THR A 46 -37.24 -15.36 44.99
CA THR A 46 -37.36 -14.93 43.61
C THR A 46 -37.98 -16.01 42.71
N SER A 47 -38.25 -15.64 41.46
CA SER A 47 -38.70 -16.62 40.44
C SER A 47 -37.68 -17.72 40.19
N PHE A 48 -36.40 -17.51 40.48
CA PHE A 48 -35.34 -18.50 40.29
C PHE A 48 -35.28 -19.58 41.36
N LYS A 49 -35.85 -19.34 42.53
CA LYS A 49 -35.96 -20.30 43.66
C LYS A 49 -34.64 -20.79 44.28
N LYS A 50 -33.53 -20.70 43.57
CA LYS A 50 -32.17 -21.05 44.02
C LYS A 50 -31.17 -20.07 43.39
N PRO A 51 -29.97 -19.88 43.96
CA PRO A 51 -28.94 -19.08 43.34
C PRO A 51 -28.64 -19.47 41.92
N VAL A 52 -28.36 -18.49 41.07
CA VAL A 52 -27.91 -18.65 39.68
C VAL A 52 -26.48 -18.14 39.55
N ALA A 53 -25.68 -18.77 38.73
CA ALA A 53 -24.35 -18.26 38.41
C ALA A 53 -24.46 -16.92 37.70
N HIS A 54 -23.43 -16.07 37.82
CA HIS A 54 -23.34 -14.83 37.06
C HIS A 54 -23.35 -15.17 35.55
N GLY A 55 -24.15 -14.45 34.77
CA GLY A 55 -24.23 -14.69 33.35
C GLY A 55 -22.86 -14.57 32.67
N MET A 56 -22.10 -13.54 33.03
CA MET A 56 -20.76 -13.31 32.53
C MET A 56 -19.72 -14.34 32.99
N LEU A 57 -19.92 -15.02 34.12
CA LEU A 57 -19.08 -16.15 34.49
C LEU A 57 -19.20 -17.27 33.44
N SER A 58 -20.40 -17.67 33.06
CA SER A 58 -20.61 -18.66 32.02
C SER A 58 -20.06 -18.18 30.68
N ALA A 59 -20.26 -16.90 30.32
CA ALA A 59 -19.74 -16.29 29.11
C ALA A 59 -18.19 -16.20 29.08
N SER A 60 -17.52 -16.13 30.24
CA SER A 60 -16.06 -16.04 30.30
C SER A 60 -15.35 -17.24 29.68
N PHE A 61 -15.96 -18.41 29.66
CA PHE A 61 -15.43 -19.62 29.01
C PHE A 61 -15.40 -19.52 27.49
N ILE A 62 -16.10 -18.55 26.89
CA ILE A 62 -15.91 -18.18 25.46
C ILE A 62 -14.48 -17.68 25.25
N SER A 63 -13.90 -16.95 26.21
CA SER A 63 -12.51 -16.54 26.14
C SER A 63 -11.56 -17.72 26.11
N THR A 64 -11.83 -18.75 26.90
CA THR A 64 -11.03 -19.97 26.94
C THR A 64 -11.02 -20.64 25.54
N ILE A 65 -12.20 -20.92 24.98
CA ILE A 65 -12.25 -21.62 23.68
C ILE A 65 -11.64 -20.80 22.54
N ILE A 66 -11.78 -19.48 22.56
CA ILE A 66 -11.15 -18.58 21.58
C ILE A 66 -9.64 -18.53 21.77
N GLY A 67 -9.17 -18.42 23.00
CA GLY A 67 -7.75 -18.21 23.32
C GLY A 67 -6.92 -19.49 23.26
N THR A 68 -7.54 -20.69 23.44
CA THR A 68 -6.79 -21.95 23.53
C THR A 68 -7.08 -22.94 22.42
N GLU A 69 -8.29 -22.90 21.85
CA GLU A 69 -8.75 -23.93 20.91
C GLU A 69 -8.92 -23.42 19.48
N ILE A 70 -9.64 -22.32 19.27
CA ILE A 70 -9.95 -21.78 17.93
C ILE A 70 -10.13 -20.26 17.93
N PRO A 71 -9.19 -19.49 17.36
CA PRO A 71 -7.96 -19.92 16.72
C PRO A 71 -6.83 -20.30 17.68
N GLY A 72 -6.95 -20.04 19.00
CA GLY A 72 -5.88 -20.25 19.98
C GLY A 72 -4.87 -19.11 19.98
N ASP A 73 -3.58 -19.41 20.18
CA ASP A 73 -2.51 -18.43 20.26
C ASP A 73 -2.57 -17.41 19.11
N GLY A 74 -2.48 -16.12 19.46
CA GLY A 74 -2.59 -15.02 18.52
C GLY A 74 -4.02 -14.54 18.24
N ALA A 75 -5.03 -15.07 18.95
CA ALA A 75 -6.41 -14.60 18.87
C ALA A 75 -6.56 -13.17 19.43
N LEU A 76 -6.88 -12.20 18.58
CA LEU A 76 -7.35 -10.89 19.01
C LEU A 76 -8.87 -10.84 18.87
N TRP A 77 -9.56 -11.09 19.97
CA TRP A 77 -11.00 -11.04 20.05
C TRP A 77 -11.46 -9.59 20.22
N PHE A 78 -12.22 -9.04 19.27
CA PHE A 78 -12.54 -7.61 19.23
C PHE A 78 -14.04 -7.30 19.17
N SER A 79 -14.91 -8.31 19.00
CA SER A 79 -16.35 -8.12 18.97
C SER A 79 -17.06 -9.37 19.48
N GLN A 80 -18.11 -9.16 20.31
CA GLN A 80 -18.96 -10.22 20.83
C GLN A 80 -20.40 -9.72 20.99
N THR A 81 -21.34 -10.54 20.54
CA THR A 81 -22.76 -10.46 20.92
C THR A 81 -23.09 -11.61 21.85
N ILE A 82 -23.95 -11.39 22.85
CA ILE A 82 -24.36 -12.40 23.83
C ILE A 82 -25.84 -12.23 24.14
N ASP A 83 -26.58 -13.33 24.06
CA ASP A 83 -27.94 -13.47 24.57
C ASP A 83 -27.94 -14.54 25.66
N PHE A 84 -28.37 -14.23 26.88
CA PHE A 84 -28.58 -15.17 27.97
C PHE A 84 -29.99 -15.75 27.87
N LEU A 85 -30.12 -17.06 27.73
CA LEU A 85 -31.39 -17.73 27.44
C LEU A 85 -31.95 -18.46 28.66
N ILE A 86 -31.09 -19.23 29.34
CA ILE A 86 -31.45 -20.03 30.49
C ILE A 86 -30.41 -19.83 31.61
N PRO A 87 -30.82 -19.61 32.86
CA PRO A 87 -29.87 -19.43 33.95
C PRO A 87 -29.04 -20.71 34.21
N VAL A 88 -27.74 -20.51 34.38
CA VAL A 88 -26.79 -21.54 34.80
C VAL A 88 -26.70 -21.55 36.32
N ARG A 89 -26.47 -22.74 36.88
CA ARG A 89 -26.39 -22.94 38.35
C ARG A 89 -25.11 -23.67 38.74
N VAL A 90 -24.76 -23.57 40.01
CA VAL A 90 -23.72 -24.42 40.60
C VAL A 90 -24.12 -25.89 40.43
N GLY A 91 -23.21 -26.71 39.93
CA GLY A 91 -23.43 -28.12 39.58
C GLY A 91 -23.80 -28.36 38.13
N ASP A 92 -24.05 -27.32 37.31
CA ASP A 92 -24.29 -27.49 35.90
C ASP A 92 -22.97 -27.77 35.16
N LEU A 93 -22.97 -28.77 34.31
CA LEU A 93 -21.89 -29.01 33.33
C LEU A 93 -22.22 -28.27 32.06
N ILE A 94 -21.47 -27.19 31.80
CA ILE A 94 -21.64 -26.42 30.57
C ILE A 94 -20.71 -26.94 29.45
N THR A 95 -21.23 -26.94 28.22
CA THR A 95 -20.47 -27.20 27.00
C THR A 95 -20.42 -25.90 26.20
N VAL A 96 -19.25 -25.32 26.04
CA VAL A 96 -19.01 -24.15 25.20
C VAL A 96 -18.61 -24.61 23.81
N LYS A 97 -19.33 -24.17 22.81
CA LYS A 97 -19.15 -24.58 21.41
C LYS A 97 -18.88 -23.37 20.54
N ALA A 98 -17.76 -23.39 19.83
CA ALA A 98 -17.42 -22.40 18.84
C ALA A 98 -17.43 -23.02 17.43
N LYS A 99 -18.11 -22.36 16.48
CA LYS A 99 -18.17 -22.78 15.06
C LYS A 99 -17.81 -21.61 14.16
N VAL A 100 -16.87 -21.81 13.26
CA VAL A 100 -16.49 -20.80 12.25
C VAL A 100 -17.62 -20.64 11.23
N LEU A 101 -18.13 -19.42 11.12
CA LEU A 101 -19.23 -19.07 10.21
C LEU A 101 -18.71 -18.40 8.93
N LYS A 102 -17.71 -17.51 9.07
CA LYS A 102 -17.14 -16.72 7.95
C LYS A 102 -15.65 -16.49 8.15
N LYS A 103 -14.95 -16.25 7.03
CA LYS A 103 -13.55 -15.82 6.97
C LYS A 103 -13.45 -14.56 6.13
N ASP A 104 -12.59 -13.61 6.55
CA ASP A 104 -12.19 -12.44 5.76
C ASP A 104 -10.68 -12.47 5.54
N ASP A 105 -10.27 -12.86 4.34
CA ASP A 105 -8.87 -13.02 3.94
C ASP A 105 -8.08 -11.70 3.88
N ARG A 106 -8.77 -10.56 3.83
CA ARG A 106 -8.09 -9.25 3.77
C ARG A 106 -7.46 -8.87 5.09
N ASN A 107 -8.13 -9.26 6.19
CA ASN A 107 -7.76 -8.84 7.53
C ASN A 107 -7.35 -10.02 8.44
N ASN A 108 -7.31 -11.25 7.92
CA ASN A 108 -7.15 -12.48 8.69
C ASN A 108 -8.15 -12.56 9.85
N THR A 109 -9.43 -12.29 9.56
CA THR A 109 -10.51 -12.25 10.55
C THR A 109 -11.48 -13.39 10.32
N ILE A 110 -11.96 -14.00 11.41
CA ILE A 110 -13.02 -14.99 11.41
C ILE A 110 -14.22 -14.50 12.22
N GLU A 111 -15.42 -14.90 11.81
CA GLU A 111 -16.66 -14.75 12.57
C GLU A 111 -17.10 -16.15 13.00
N MET A 112 -17.42 -16.32 14.28
CA MET A 112 -17.79 -17.62 14.87
C MET A 112 -19.08 -17.50 15.66
N SER A 113 -19.94 -18.51 15.63
CA SER A 113 -20.93 -18.67 16.71
C SER A 113 -20.21 -19.15 17.98
N THR A 114 -20.71 -18.66 19.12
CA THR A 114 -20.21 -19.01 20.46
C THR A 114 -21.41 -19.36 21.34
N ASP A 115 -21.81 -20.62 21.28
CA ASP A 115 -23.00 -21.14 21.96
C ASP A 115 -22.60 -21.92 23.20
N ILE A 116 -23.42 -21.84 24.27
CA ILE A 116 -23.19 -22.62 25.49
C ILE A 116 -24.46 -23.45 25.77
N TYR A 117 -24.25 -24.69 26.10
CA TYR A 117 -25.31 -25.67 26.43
C TYR A 117 -25.07 -26.21 27.83
N ASN A 118 -26.16 -26.59 28.54
CA ASN A 118 -26.07 -27.32 29.81
C ASN A 118 -26.01 -28.83 29.58
N GLN A 119 -25.93 -29.61 30.65
CA GLN A 119 -25.91 -31.08 30.62
C GLN A 119 -27.14 -31.71 29.98
N ASN A 120 -28.27 -31.00 29.92
CA ASN A 120 -29.51 -31.45 29.27
C ASN A 120 -29.55 -31.09 27.77
N LYS A 121 -28.47 -30.54 27.22
CA LYS A 121 -28.36 -30.01 25.84
C LYS A 121 -29.28 -28.81 25.58
N GLU A 122 -29.72 -28.10 26.61
CA GLU A 122 -30.48 -26.88 26.47
C GLU A 122 -29.48 -25.73 26.26
N GLN A 123 -29.76 -24.83 25.30
CA GLN A 123 -28.91 -23.68 25.02
C GLN A 123 -29.10 -22.63 26.09
N VAL A 124 -28.07 -22.42 26.89
CA VAL A 124 -28.08 -21.44 28.00
C VAL A 124 -27.59 -20.05 27.58
N LEU A 125 -26.74 -20.01 26.53
CA LEU A 125 -26.22 -18.77 25.96
C LEU A 125 -26.02 -18.93 24.45
N ARG A 126 -26.32 -17.87 23.72
CA ARG A 126 -26.04 -17.76 22.29
C ARG A 126 -25.23 -16.50 22.03
N GLY A 127 -24.23 -16.59 21.13
CA GLY A 127 -23.42 -15.45 20.78
C GLY A 127 -22.71 -15.55 19.45
N THR A 128 -22.11 -14.45 19.06
CA THR A 128 -21.25 -14.37 17.87
C THR A 128 -19.98 -13.56 18.19
N ALA A 129 -18.82 -14.15 17.91
CA ALA A 129 -17.52 -13.54 18.11
C ALA A 129 -16.90 -13.16 16.78
N LYS A 130 -16.16 -12.02 16.74
CA LYS A 130 -15.24 -11.68 15.66
C LYS A 130 -13.83 -11.65 16.22
N VAL A 131 -12.95 -12.42 15.59
CA VAL A 131 -11.57 -12.64 16.06
C VAL A 131 -10.62 -12.42 14.90
N LYS A 132 -9.60 -11.59 15.11
CA LYS A 132 -8.46 -11.42 14.20
C LYS A 132 -7.33 -12.34 14.63
N ILE A 133 -6.75 -13.07 13.69
CA ILE A 133 -5.60 -13.91 13.95
C ILE A 133 -4.34 -13.09 13.71
N ILE A 134 -3.57 -12.87 14.78
CA ILE A 134 -2.26 -12.21 14.75
C ILE A 134 -1.22 -13.31 14.68
N GLU A 135 -0.69 -13.52 13.48
CA GLU A 135 0.44 -14.43 13.33
C GLU A 135 1.73 -13.71 13.77
N PRO A 136 2.62 -14.37 14.53
CA PRO A 136 3.92 -13.82 14.81
C PRO A 136 4.60 -13.48 13.50
N VAL A 137 5.06 -12.24 13.34
CA VAL A 137 5.95 -11.90 12.24
C VAL A 137 7.12 -12.86 12.38
N LYS A 138 7.28 -13.79 11.45
CA LYS A 138 8.53 -14.54 11.33
C LYS A 138 9.60 -13.50 11.06
N VAL A 139 10.31 -13.09 12.11
CA VAL A 139 11.63 -12.51 11.96
C VAL A 139 12.50 -13.68 11.52
N GLU A 140 12.50 -13.94 10.22
CA GLU A 140 13.56 -14.71 9.62
C GLU A 140 14.82 -13.89 9.89
N VAL A 141 15.56 -14.30 10.90
CA VAL A 141 16.97 -13.93 11.02
C VAL A 141 17.62 -14.63 9.83
N GLU A 142 17.48 -13.99 8.66
CA GLU A 142 18.25 -14.37 7.48
C GLU A 142 19.75 -14.13 7.81
N ASN A 143 20.39 -15.16 8.34
CA ASN A 143 21.81 -15.34 8.21
C ASN A 143 22.12 -15.64 6.74
N LYS A 144 22.14 -14.62 5.96
CA LYS A 144 22.67 -14.23 4.66
C LYS A 144 21.66 -13.22 4.09
N ILE A 145 22.03 -11.96 4.11
CA ILE A 145 21.41 -10.94 3.28
C ILE A 145 21.71 -11.34 1.83
N ILE A 146 20.87 -12.20 1.24
CA ILE A 146 20.72 -12.23 -0.20
C ILE A 146 20.02 -10.90 -0.48
N LYS A 147 20.78 -9.87 -0.82
CA LYS A 147 20.28 -8.57 -1.26
C LYS A 147 19.36 -8.87 -2.43
N LYS A 148 18.04 -8.91 -2.18
CA LYS A 148 17.05 -9.17 -3.22
C LYS A 148 17.28 -8.11 -4.27
N GLU A 149 17.68 -8.51 -5.46
CA GLU A 149 18.00 -7.57 -6.54
C GLU A 149 16.81 -6.62 -6.74
N LYS A 150 17.10 -5.33 -6.87
CA LYS A 150 16.07 -4.31 -7.13
C LYS A 150 16.22 -3.86 -8.58
N TYR A 151 15.11 -3.73 -9.30
CA TYR A 151 15.09 -3.28 -10.70
C TYR A 151 14.24 -2.04 -10.84
N ALA A 152 14.76 -1.03 -11.53
CA ALA A 152 14.05 0.19 -11.86
C ALA A 152 13.96 0.38 -13.38
N LEU A 153 12.74 0.51 -13.90
CA LEU A 153 12.49 0.90 -15.29
C LEU A 153 12.45 2.43 -15.39
N VAL A 154 13.34 3.01 -16.17
CA VAL A 154 13.40 4.45 -16.41
C VAL A 154 13.07 4.74 -17.88
N ILE A 155 11.89 5.29 -18.13
CA ILE A 155 11.48 5.79 -19.43
C ILE A 155 12.07 7.20 -19.63
N GLY A 156 12.54 7.49 -20.84
CA GLY A 156 13.22 8.76 -21.11
C GLY A 156 14.59 8.87 -20.43
N ALA A 157 15.25 7.73 -20.20
CA ALA A 157 16.55 7.64 -19.52
C ALA A 157 17.66 8.47 -20.21
N THR A 158 17.55 8.77 -21.48
CA THR A 158 18.53 9.58 -22.24
C THR A 158 18.32 11.10 -22.08
N GLY A 159 17.26 11.55 -21.39
CA GLY A 159 17.09 12.96 -21.00
C GLY A 159 17.94 13.33 -19.78
N GLY A 160 18.04 14.62 -19.46
CA GLY A 160 18.84 15.10 -18.33
C GLY A 160 18.42 14.48 -16.99
N ILE A 161 17.14 14.65 -16.60
CA ILE A 161 16.59 14.06 -15.37
C ILE A 161 16.67 12.53 -15.40
N GLY A 162 16.30 11.90 -16.54
CA GLY A 162 16.30 10.43 -16.67
C GLY A 162 17.69 9.81 -16.52
N SER A 163 18.72 10.47 -17.10
CA SER A 163 20.11 10.03 -17.00
C SER A 163 20.62 10.07 -15.56
N GLU A 164 20.40 11.19 -14.88
CA GLU A 164 20.80 11.33 -13.47
C GLU A 164 20.00 10.38 -12.57
N THR A 165 18.71 10.17 -12.85
CA THR A 165 17.88 9.19 -12.14
C THR A 165 18.47 7.78 -12.26
N CYS A 166 18.94 7.38 -13.44
CA CYS A 166 19.61 6.08 -13.59
C CYS A 166 20.84 5.96 -12.70
N MET A 167 21.68 7.03 -12.64
CA MET A 167 22.90 7.00 -11.81
C MET A 167 22.57 6.93 -10.33
N LYS A 168 21.63 7.75 -9.86
CA LYS A 168 21.24 7.79 -8.45
C LYS A 168 20.53 6.52 -7.98
N LEU A 169 19.70 5.92 -8.82
CA LEU A 169 19.11 4.61 -8.53
C LEU A 169 20.16 3.49 -8.51
N ALA A 170 21.13 3.53 -9.44
CA ALA A 170 22.23 2.55 -9.47
C ALA A 170 23.10 2.67 -8.20
N SER A 171 23.48 3.89 -7.79
CA SER A 171 24.23 4.11 -6.53
C SER A 171 23.45 3.67 -5.30
N SER A 172 22.11 3.60 -5.38
CA SER A 172 21.21 3.11 -4.33
C SER A 172 20.93 1.59 -4.43
N GLY A 173 21.65 0.88 -5.29
CA GLY A 173 21.59 -0.57 -5.40
C GLY A 173 20.51 -1.12 -6.33
N PHE A 174 20.01 -0.33 -7.28
CA PHE A 174 19.08 -0.80 -8.29
C PHE A 174 19.80 -1.21 -9.57
N ASN A 175 19.45 -2.35 -10.13
CA ASN A 175 19.68 -2.68 -11.52
C ASN A 175 18.76 -1.82 -12.39
N ILE A 176 19.24 -1.31 -13.53
CA ILE A 176 18.53 -0.31 -14.33
C ILE A 176 18.04 -0.88 -15.65
N ILE A 177 16.76 -0.70 -15.94
CA ILE A 177 16.15 -0.95 -17.23
C ILE A 177 16.04 0.39 -17.93
N ILE A 178 16.93 0.61 -18.89
CA ILE A 178 17.15 1.87 -19.59
C ILE A 178 16.31 1.88 -20.85
N HIS A 179 15.31 2.75 -20.91
CA HIS A 179 14.56 2.98 -22.14
C HIS A 179 15.11 4.17 -22.92
N TYR A 180 15.18 4.01 -24.26
CA TYR A 180 15.47 5.10 -25.19
C TYR A 180 14.55 5.01 -26.42
N HIS A 181 14.33 6.18 -27.07
CA HIS A 181 13.62 6.23 -28.36
C HIS A 181 14.60 6.36 -29.52
N ARG A 182 15.43 7.41 -29.54
CA ARG A 182 16.32 7.76 -30.68
C ARG A 182 17.81 7.64 -30.36
N ASN A 183 18.23 8.06 -29.17
CA ASN A 183 19.65 8.17 -28.83
C ASN A 183 20.20 6.89 -28.19
N LYS A 184 20.57 5.91 -29.04
CA LYS A 184 21.15 4.63 -28.63
C LYS A 184 22.50 4.79 -27.95
N GLU A 185 23.35 5.68 -28.49
CA GLU A 185 24.71 5.91 -27.98
C GLU A 185 24.67 6.40 -26.53
N LYS A 186 23.84 7.44 -26.26
CA LYS A 186 23.65 7.95 -24.89
C LYS A 186 23.10 6.86 -23.96
N ALA A 187 22.19 6.01 -24.41
CA ALA A 187 21.69 4.88 -23.62
C ALA A 187 22.79 3.85 -23.29
N LEU A 188 23.68 3.55 -24.23
CA LEU A 188 24.82 2.67 -23.99
C LEU A 188 25.86 3.29 -23.05
N ASN A 189 26.09 4.58 -23.14
CA ASN A 189 26.95 5.30 -22.19
C ASN A 189 26.38 5.26 -20.76
N ILE A 190 25.06 5.48 -20.60
CA ILE A 190 24.37 5.33 -19.32
C ILE A 190 24.53 3.90 -18.79
N LYS A 191 24.34 2.88 -19.65
CA LYS A 191 24.56 1.48 -19.28
C LYS A 191 25.97 1.27 -18.72
N LYS A 192 27.01 1.77 -19.38
CA LYS A 192 28.40 1.66 -18.92
C LYS A 192 28.56 2.25 -17.52
N LYS A 193 28.09 3.48 -17.32
CA LYS A 193 28.15 4.15 -16.00
C LYS A 193 27.41 3.40 -14.91
N VAL A 194 26.24 2.79 -15.19
CA VAL A 194 25.51 1.96 -14.23
C VAL A 194 26.31 0.73 -13.83
N ILE A 195 27.01 0.11 -14.80
CA ILE A 195 27.90 -1.04 -14.53
C ILE A 195 29.08 -0.62 -13.65
N ASP A 196 29.61 0.59 -13.81
CA ASP A 196 30.69 1.13 -12.97
C ASP A 196 30.26 1.27 -11.48
N TYR A 197 28.94 1.40 -11.20
CA TYR A 197 28.36 1.29 -9.83
C TYR A 197 28.19 -0.16 -9.34
N GLY A 198 28.59 -1.16 -10.13
CA GLY A 198 28.42 -2.58 -9.78
C GLY A 198 27.00 -3.12 -10.01
N MET A 199 26.14 -2.38 -10.72
CA MET A 199 24.75 -2.77 -11.00
C MET A 199 24.59 -3.26 -12.44
N ASN A 200 23.62 -4.15 -12.67
CA ASN A 200 23.26 -4.58 -14.02
C ASN A 200 22.45 -3.51 -14.74
N ALA A 201 22.66 -3.41 -16.07
CA ALA A 201 21.92 -2.47 -16.91
C ALA A 201 21.47 -3.11 -18.24
N TYR A 202 20.20 -2.91 -18.55
CA TYR A 202 19.53 -3.45 -19.72
C TYR A 202 18.96 -2.30 -20.55
N VAL A 203 19.18 -2.33 -21.88
CA VAL A 203 18.80 -1.23 -22.77
C VAL A 203 17.72 -1.71 -23.73
N PHE A 204 16.60 -0.96 -23.78
CA PHE A 204 15.46 -1.25 -24.63
C PHE A 204 15.04 -0.02 -25.44
N LYS A 205 14.73 -0.24 -26.72
CA LYS A 205 14.20 0.79 -27.62
C LYS A 205 12.69 0.65 -27.74
N ALA A 206 11.96 1.77 -27.67
CA ALA A 206 10.57 1.86 -28.09
C ALA A 206 10.17 3.30 -28.38
N ASP A 207 9.23 3.53 -29.27
CA ASP A 207 8.40 4.73 -29.24
C ASP A 207 7.23 4.48 -28.27
N ILE A 208 7.21 5.20 -27.17
CA ILE A 208 6.20 5.01 -26.12
C ILE A 208 4.79 5.50 -26.51
N ASN A 209 4.67 6.24 -27.62
CA ASN A 209 3.37 6.61 -28.19
C ASN A 209 2.74 5.46 -28.98
N GLU A 210 3.55 4.47 -29.39
CA GLU A 210 3.15 3.34 -30.20
C GLU A 210 2.91 2.10 -29.32
N LYS A 211 1.63 1.75 -29.12
CA LYS A 211 1.24 0.62 -28.25
C LYS A 211 1.97 -0.67 -28.61
N LYS A 212 2.13 -0.98 -29.90
CA LYS A 212 2.80 -2.21 -30.36
C LYS A 212 4.28 -2.25 -29.96
N GLU A 213 4.98 -1.11 -29.99
CA GLU A 213 6.38 -1.03 -29.57
C GLU A 213 6.52 -1.17 -28.05
N VAL A 214 5.60 -0.55 -27.28
CA VAL A 214 5.54 -0.71 -25.82
C VAL A 214 5.31 -2.18 -25.45
N ASP A 215 4.33 -2.85 -26.08
CA ASP A 215 4.02 -4.26 -25.79
C ASP A 215 5.23 -5.17 -26.12
N SER A 216 5.91 -4.94 -27.26
CA SER A 216 7.12 -5.68 -27.67
C SER A 216 8.29 -5.45 -26.71
N MET A 217 8.48 -4.23 -26.24
CA MET A 217 9.48 -3.88 -25.24
C MET A 217 9.22 -4.65 -23.93
N PHE A 218 7.99 -4.66 -23.43
CA PHE A 218 7.65 -5.38 -22.20
C PHE A 218 7.77 -6.89 -22.34
N LEU A 219 7.45 -7.46 -23.51
CA LEU A 219 7.72 -8.87 -23.78
C LEU A 219 9.22 -9.18 -23.67
N SER A 220 10.06 -8.32 -24.25
CA SER A 220 11.52 -8.47 -24.20
C SER A 220 12.08 -8.28 -22.79
N ILE A 221 11.53 -7.36 -22.00
CA ILE A 221 11.87 -7.17 -20.58
C ILE A 221 11.52 -8.42 -19.78
N LYS A 222 10.29 -8.93 -19.91
CA LYS A 222 9.80 -10.10 -19.16
C LYS A 222 10.66 -11.35 -19.39
N ASN A 223 11.20 -11.52 -20.58
CA ASN A 223 12.07 -12.67 -20.91
C ASN A 223 13.47 -12.58 -20.26
N ARG A 224 13.88 -11.43 -19.76
CA ARG A 224 15.25 -11.20 -19.24
C ARG A 224 15.31 -10.80 -17.80
N ILE A 225 14.21 -10.22 -17.29
CA ILE A 225 14.17 -9.57 -15.98
C ILE A 225 12.97 -10.12 -15.21
N PRO A 226 13.21 -10.77 -14.06
CA PRO A 226 12.16 -11.54 -13.38
C PRO A 226 11.11 -10.65 -12.69
N TYR A 227 11.48 -9.42 -12.33
CA TYR A 227 10.59 -8.48 -11.64
C TYR A 227 11.05 -7.03 -11.80
N ILE A 228 10.13 -6.08 -11.55
CA ILE A 228 10.40 -4.64 -11.56
C ILE A 228 9.91 -4.09 -10.22
N ASN A 229 10.75 -3.33 -9.51
CA ASN A 229 10.36 -2.73 -8.23
C ASN A 229 9.81 -1.32 -8.39
N THR A 230 10.44 -0.56 -9.30
CA THR A 230 10.13 0.85 -9.52
C THR A 230 10.03 1.16 -11.00
N PHE A 231 9.04 1.95 -11.34
CA PHE A 231 8.87 2.56 -12.65
C PHE A 231 8.95 4.08 -12.51
N VAL A 232 9.80 4.70 -13.32
CA VAL A 232 9.95 6.16 -13.39
C VAL A 232 9.76 6.61 -14.83
N ASN A 233 8.85 7.55 -15.08
CA ASN A 233 8.71 8.15 -16.40
C ASN A 233 9.25 9.59 -16.44
N CYS A 234 10.43 9.75 -17.02
CA CYS A 234 11.07 11.03 -17.35
C CYS A 234 10.88 11.43 -18.83
N GLY A 235 10.07 10.69 -19.58
CA GLY A 235 9.81 10.97 -20.99
C GLY A 235 9.08 12.30 -21.18
N THR A 236 9.57 13.13 -22.10
CA THR A 236 8.98 14.40 -22.49
C THR A 236 9.38 14.75 -23.92
N ILE A 237 8.69 15.71 -24.50
CA ILE A 237 9.04 16.33 -25.79
C ILE A 237 9.54 17.74 -25.58
N ARG A 238 10.13 18.34 -26.62
CA ARG A 238 10.49 19.76 -26.60
C ARG A 238 9.24 20.61 -26.37
N LEU A 239 9.43 21.72 -25.67
CA LEU A 239 8.35 22.61 -25.26
C LEU A 239 8.46 23.91 -26.09
N PRO A 240 7.81 23.98 -27.28
CA PRO A 240 7.70 25.25 -27.97
C PRO A 240 6.79 26.19 -27.17
N SER A 241 7.17 27.45 -27.03
CA SER A 241 6.27 28.48 -26.51
C SER A 241 5.40 28.96 -27.66
N ILE A 242 4.12 28.57 -27.67
CA ILE A 242 3.14 28.90 -28.74
C ILE A 242 1.96 29.65 -28.12
N SER A 243 1.68 30.87 -28.59
CA SER A 243 0.50 31.62 -28.15
C SER A 243 -0.77 30.87 -28.54
N PHE A 244 -1.86 31.08 -27.79
CA PHE A 244 -3.13 30.39 -28.07
C PHE A 244 -3.67 30.63 -29.49
N GLU A 245 -3.47 31.84 -30.01
CA GLU A 245 -3.87 32.20 -31.38
C GLU A 245 -3.18 31.36 -32.46
N ASN A 246 -1.94 30.92 -32.21
CA ASN A 246 -1.13 30.15 -33.14
C ASN A 246 -1.02 28.66 -32.75
N LEU A 247 -1.72 28.23 -31.71
CA LEU A 247 -1.65 26.86 -31.20
C LEU A 247 -2.57 25.95 -32.03
N ASP A 248 -1.96 24.96 -32.67
CA ASP A 248 -2.69 23.90 -33.35
C ASP A 248 -3.07 22.78 -32.35
N TRP A 249 -4.22 22.14 -32.61
CA TRP A 249 -4.65 20.97 -31.83
C TRP A 249 -3.63 19.85 -31.81
N LEU A 250 -2.88 19.65 -32.88
CA LEU A 250 -1.81 18.64 -32.97
C LEU A 250 -0.78 18.79 -31.85
N GLU A 251 -0.43 20.02 -31.45
CA GLU A 251 0.50 20.25 -30.36
C GLU A 251 -0.09 19.82 -29.00
N ILE A 252 -1.38 20.04 -28.79
CA ILE A 252 -2.09 19.54 -27.61
C ILE A 252 -2.11 18.02 -27.61
N GLU A 253 -2.46 17.39 -28.73
CA GLU A 253 -2.52 15.95 -28.89
C GLU A 253 -1.14 15.29 -28.67
N ASN A 254 -0.06 15.86 -29.23
CA ASN A 254 1.30 15.37 -29.02
C ASN A 254 1.67 15.40 -27.53
N ASN A 255 1.34 16.47 -26.82
CA ASN A 255 1.58 16.55 -25.39
C ASN A 255 0.74 15.56 -24.57
N ILE A 256 -0.52 15.35 -24.93
CA ILE A 256 -1.38 14.32 -24.32
C ILE A 256 -0.84 12.92 -24.59
N ASN A 257 -0.42 12.65 -25.84
CA ASN A 257 0.11 11.35 -26.22
C ASN A 257 1.34 10.98 -25.39
N ILE A 258 2.32 11.87 -25.26
CA ILE A 258 3.56 11.58 -24.53
C ILE A 258 3.36 11.56 -23.00
N ASN A 259 2.47 12.37 -22.42
CA ASN A 259 2.31 12.50 -20.98
C ASN A 259 1.20 11.62 -20.40
N LEU A 260 0.13 11.32 -21.14
CA LEU A 260 -1.00 10.55 -20.65
C LEU A 260 -1.14 9.18 -21.33
N LYS A 261 -1.29 9.16 -22.67
CA LYS A 261 -1.51 7.93 -23.45
C LYS A 261 -0.37 6.94 -23.28
N SER A 262 0.88 7.41 -23.36
CA SER A 262 2.05 6.54 -23.19
C SER A 262 2.09 5.93 -21.78
N ASN A 263 1.82 6.71 -20.76
CA ASN A 263 1.75 6.23 -19.37
C ASN A 263 0.66 5.17 -19.18
N PHE A 264 -0.48 5.35 -19.81
CA PHE A 264 -1.54 4.34 -19.80
C PHE A 264 -1.05 3.01 -20.40
N PHE A 265 -0.39 3.01 -21.56
CA PHE A 265 0.13 1.79 -22.17
C PHE A 265 1.20 1.11 -21.30
N ILE A 266 2.12 1.89 -20.75
CA ILE A 266 3.20 1.37 -19.90
C ILE A 266 2.63 0.77 -18.61
N VAL A 267 1.74 1.47 -17.92
CA VAL A 267 1.14 1.00 -16.66
C VAL A 267 0.29 -0.26 -16.88
N LYS A 268 -0.42 -0.36 -18.00
CA LYS A 268 -1.15 -1.58 -18.38
C LYS A 268 -0.24 -2.80 -18.48
N ASN A 269 0.98 -2.65 -19.01
CA ASN A 269 1.97 -3.72 -19.10
C ASN A 269 2.65 -4.02 -17.76
N LEU A 270 2.87 -3.00 -16.90
CA LEU A 270 3.46 -3.15 -15.56
C LEU A 270 2.50 -3.81 -14.56
N LEU A 271 1.22 -3.56 -14.70
CA LEU A 271 0.23 -3.96 -13.70
C LEU A 271 0.21 -5.48 -13.41
N PRO A 272 0.27 -6.39 -14.41
CA PRO A 272 0.39 -7.82 -14.12
C PRO A 272 1.65 -8.18 -13.34
N ILE A 273 2.78 -7.52 -13.64
CA ILE A 273 4.06 -7.73 -12.95
C ILE A 273 3.93 -7.30 -11.47
N PHE A 274 3.46 -6.09 -11.22
CA PHE A 274 3.30 -5.56 -9.87
C PHE A 274 2.27 -6.32 -9.03
N LYS A 275 1.16 -6.77 -9.65
CA LYS A 275 0.16 -7.60 -8.99
C LYS A 275 0.74 -8.95 -8.54
N SER A 276 1.51 -9.63 -9.38
CA SER A 276 2.13 -10.90 -9.01
C SER A 276 3.17 -10.74 -7.90
N GLN A 277 3.84 -9.60 -7.83
CA GLN A 277 4.81 -9.25 -6.79
C GLN A 277 4.16 -8.75 -5.48
N LYS A 278 2.86 -8.36 -5.53
CA LYS A 278 2.14 -7.65 -4.45
C LYS A 278 2.89 -6.41 -3.95
N LYS A 279 3.65 -5.78 -4.82
CA LYS A 279 4.46 -4.57 -4.54
C LYS A 279 4.88 -3.90 -5.84
N GLY A 280 4.87 -2.56 -5.85
CA GLY A 280 5.36 -1.76 -6.97
C GLY A 280 5.38 -0.29 -6.64
N LYS A 281 6.23 0.49 -7.33
CA LYS A 281 6.31 1.94 -7.19
C LYS A 281 6.25 2.58 -8.56
N ILE A 282 5.35 3.54 -8.73
CA ILE A 282 5.16 4.31 -9.96
C ILE A 282 5.46 5.77 -9.65
N ILE A 283 6.37 6.38 -10.39
CA ILE A 283 6.78 7.76 -10.20
C ILE A 283 6.69 8.49 -11.54
N PHE A 284 5.83 9.51 -11.60
CA PHE A 284 5.71 10.38 -12.76
C PHE A 284 6.40 11.74 -12.50
N ILE A 285 6.88 12.37 -13.56
CA ILE A 285 7.40 13.72 -13.50
C ILE A 285 6.30 14.69 -13.94
N SER A 286 5.88 15.54 -13.01
CA SER A 286 4.94 16.65 -13.23
C SER A 286 5.71 17.96 -13.53
N THR A 287 5.14 19.09 -13.20
CA THR A 287 5.74 20.40 -13.29
C THR A 287 5.10 21.37 -12.30
N LEU A 288 5.86 22.30 -11.78
CA LEU A 288 5.34 23.36 -10.90
C LEU A 288 4.19 24.15 -11.53
N TYR A 289 4.13 24.20 -12.86
CA TYR A 289 3.11 24.98 -13.59
C TYR A 289 1.70 24.38 -13.54
N THR A 290 1.54 23.15 -13.05
CA THR A 290 0.20 22.57 -12.80
C THR A 290 -0.41 23.05 -11.49
N GLU A 291 0.36 23.71 -10.64
CA GLU A 291 -0.05 24.16 -9.30
C GLU A 291 0.05 25.68 -9.16
N GLY A 292 0.85 26.34 -10.00
CA GLY A 292 1.05 27.78 -10.01
C GLY A 292 0.61 28.45 -11.33
N SER A 293 1.09 29.66 -11.55
CA SER A 293 0.82 30.41 -12.80
C SER A 293 1.80 30.00 -13.89
N PRO A 294 1.35 29.33 -14.97
CA PRO A 294 2.21 28.97 -16.07
C PRO A 294 2.64 30.20 -16.88
N PRO A 295 3.82 30.16 -17.51
CA PRO A 295 4.20 31.17 -18.51
C PRO A 295 3.28 31.13 -19.73
N GLN A 296 3.20 32.22 -20.46
CA GLN A 296 2.49 32.24 -21.76
C GLN A 296 3.07 31.21 -22.72
N GLY A 297 2.24 30.66 -23.58
CA GLY A 297 2.63 29.68 -24.60
C GLY A 297 2.81 28.26 -24.12
N MET A 298 2.52 27.95 -22.87
CA MET A 298 2.68 26.61 -22.28
C MET A 298 1.36 25.80 -22.18
N LEU A 299 0.28 26.26 -22.84
CA LEU A 299 -1.05 25.68 -22.69
C LEU A 299 -1.07 24.17 -22.95
N ALA A 300 -0.53 23.71 -24.06
CA ALA A 300 -0.53 22.29 -24.44
C ALA A 300 0.18 21.42 -23.38
N TYR A 301 1.35 21.85 -22.96
CA TYR A 301 2.16 21.16 -21.97
C TYR A 301 1.48 21.09 -20.59
N VAL A 302 1.02 22.24 -20.11
CA VAL A 302 0.39 22.31 -18.77
C VAL A 302 -0.91 21.53 -18.73
N SER A 303 -1.73 21.58 -19.80
CA SER A 303 -2.96 20.78 -19.89
C SER A 303 -2.66 19.29 -19.82
N ALA A 304 -1.65 18.80 -20.55
CA ALA A 304 -1.26 17.39 -20.53
C ALA A 304 -0.69 16.95 -19.16
N LYS A 305 0.13 17.81 -18.50
CA LYS A 305 0.65 17.53 -17.15
C LYS A 305 -0.47 17.56 -16.09
N SER A 306 -1.46 18.45 -16.24
CA SER A 306 -2.62 18.47 -15.34
C SER A 306 -3.47 17.21 -15.49
N ALA A 307 -3.65 16.71 -16.73
CA ALA A 307 -4.30 15.43 -16.98
C ALA A 307 -3.51 14.27 -16.33
N LEU A 308 -2.17 14.29 -16.40
CA LEU A 308 -1.32 13.31 -15.72
C LEU A 308 -1.49 13.35 -14.20
N ASN A 309 -1.65 14.54 -13.60
CA ASN A 309 -1.89 14.67 -12.15
C ASN A 309 -3.19 13.97 -11.74
N GLY A 310 -4.29 14.20 -12.46
CA GLY A 310 -5.56 13.51 -12.23
C GLY A 310 -5.45 11.99 -12.41
N PHE A 311 -4.77 11.56 -13.48
CA PHE A 311 -4.51 10.15 -13.76
C PHE A 311 -3.70 9.48 -12.64
N SER A 312 -2.64 10.14 -12.16
CA SER A 312 -1.79 9.62 -11.09
C SER A 312 -2.56 9.42 -9.78
N LYS A 313 -3.36 10.41 -9.36
CA LYS A 313 -4.18 10.33 -8.15
C LYS A 313 -5.21 9.21 -8.23
N SER A 314 -5.92 9.10 -9.35
CA SER A 314 -6.90 8.03 -9.58
C SER A 314 -6.23 6.65 -9.54
N LEU A 315 -5.07 6.52 -10.17
CA LEU A 315 -4.30 5.29 -10.19
C LEU A 315 -3.82 4.90 -8.77
N ALA A 316 -3.42 5.86 -7.95
CA ALA A 316 -2.99 5.62 -6.58
C ALA A 316 -4.08 4.94 -5.75
N ILE A 317 -5.33 5.39 -5.87
CA ILE A 317 -6.48 4.78 -5.18
C ILE A 317 -6.75 3.37 -5.70
N GLU A 318 -6.78 3.18 -7.04
CA GLU A 318 -7.10 1.88 -7.64
C GLU A 318 -6.04 0.80 -7.34
N LEU A 319 -4.76 1.20 -7.26
CA LEU A 319 -3.65 0.27 -7.14
C LEU A 319 -3.21 0.02 -5.68
N ALA A 320 -3.66 0.83 -4.72
CA ALA A 320 -3.32 0.69 -3.31
C ALA A 320 -3.64 -0.71 -2.76
N LYS A 321 -4.75 -1.33 -3.16
CA LYS A 321 -5.12 -2.70 -2.78
C LYS A 321 -4.12 -3.78 -3.18
N TYR A 322 -3.21 -3.48 -4.10
CA TYR A 322 -2.12 -4.38 -4.53
C TYR A 322 -0.77 -3.98 -3.90
N ASN A 323 -0.76 -3.06 -2.94
CA ASN A 323 0.45 -2.52 -2.32
C ASN A 323 1.36 -1.83 -3.36
N ILE A 324 0.75 -1.13 -4.33
CA ILE A 324 1.44 -0.34 -5.34
C ILE A 324 1.24 1.13 -5.00
N THR A 325 2.33 1.88 -4.86
CA THR A 325 2.30 3.33 -4.66
C THR A 325 2.44 4.08 -5.99
N VAL A 326 1.73 5.19 -6.14
CA VAL A 326 1.80 6.05 -7.32
C VAL A 326 1.99 7.48 -6.84
N ASN A 327 3.13 8.08 -7.17
CA ASN A 327 3.50 9.43 -6.74
C ASN A 327 4.07 10.25 -7.90
N MET A 328 4.21 11.54 -7.68
CA MET A 328 4.78 12.45 -8.65
C MET A 328 5.92 13.26 -8.03
N VAL A 329 6.86 13.66 -8.88
CA VAL A 329 7.84 14.71 -8.57
C VAL A 329 7.52 15.90 -9.45
N SER A 330 7.39 17.08 -8.85
CA SER A 330 7.08 18.35 -9.53
C SER A 330 8.30 19.28 -9.47
N PRO A 331 9.16 19.25 -10.50
CA PRO A 331 10.34 20.10 -10.54
C PRO A 331 9.99 21.57 -10.80
N GLY A 332 10.85 22.46 -10.30
CA GLY A 332 10.99 23.81 -10.82
C GLY A 332 11.68 23.83 -12.19
N MET A 333 12.09 25.02 -12.64
CA MET A 333 12.95 25.11 -13.82
C MET A 333 14.26 24.39 -13.52
N THR A 334 14.49 23.29 -14.25
CA THR A 334 15.65 22.41 -14.04
C THR A 334 16.61 22.58 -15.22
N ASP A 335 17.89 22.77 -14.93
CA ASP A 335 18.92 22.92 -15.96
C ASP A 335 19.16 21.61 -16.70
N THR A 336 18.59 21.54 -17.90
CA THR A 336 18.63 20.39 -18.81
C THR A 336 18.62 20.84 -20.26
N ASP A 337 18.90 19.90 -21.19
CA ASP A 337 18.78 20.15 -22.63
C ASP A 337 17.38 20.69 -23.03
N LEU A 338 16.35 20.44 -22.22
CA LEU A 338 14.98 20.90 -22.48
C LEU A 338 14.85 22.43 -22.47
N ILE A 339 15.66 23.10 -21.63
CA ILE A 339 15.69 24.57 -21.50
C ILE A 339 16.91 25.20 -22.19
N SER A 340 17.62 24.46 -23.04
CA SER A 340 18.79 24.98 -23.75
C SER A 340 18.48 26.22 -24.62
N ASN A 341 17.26 26.34 -25.12
CA ASN A 341 16.79 27.49 -25.91
C ASN A 341 16.30 28.68 -25.06
N VAL A 342 16.24 28.54 -23.74
CA VAL A 342 15.82 29.63 -22.85
C VAL A 342 16.97 30.58 -22.65
N PRO A 343 16.77 31.93 -22.90
CA PRO A 343 17.81 32.90 -22.74
C PRO A 343 18.43 32.90 -21.34
N GLU A 344 19.75 33.02 -21.25
CA GLU A 344 20.46 32.94 -19.97
C GLU A 344 19.97 34.01 -18.97
N LYS A 345 19.69 35.23 -19.46
CA LYS A 345 19.09 36.29 -18.64
C LYS A 345 17.78 35.89 -17.97
N TYR A 346 16.94 35.07 -18.67
CA TYR A 346 15.70 34.58 -18.11
C TYR A 346 15.96 33.49 -17.06
N LYS A 347 16.94 32.62 -17.29
CA LYS A 347 17.36 31.62 -16.29
C LYS A 347 17.86 32.28 -15.01
N MET A 348 18.71 33.34 -15.15
CA MET A 348 19.17 34.10 -13.99
C MET A 348 18.02 34.79 -13.24
N LEU A 349 17.04 35.34 -13.95
CA LEU A 349 15.86 35.95 -13.35
C LEU A 349 15.04 34.90 -12.56
N MET A 350 14.84 33.71 -13.12
CA MET A 350 14.13 32.62 -12.45
C MET A 350 14.89 32.13 -11.23
N ALA A 351 16.20 31.98 -11.31
CA ALA A 351 17.04 31.66 -10.16
C ALA A 351 16.93 32.74 -9.04
N ALA A 352 16.97 34.00 -9.40
CA ALA A 352 16.85 35.12 -8.44
C ALA A 352 15.46 35.18 -7.77
N LYS A 353 14.40 34.80 -8.50
CA LYS A 353 13.01 34.71 -7.97
C LYS A 353 12.78 33.44 -7.09
N THR A 354 13.60 32.42 -7.27
CA THR A 354 13.51 31.21 -6.45
C THR A 354 14.01 31.52 -5.03
N PRO A 355 13.30 31.18 -3.95
CA PRO A 355 13.77 31.39 -2.58
C PRO A 355 15.17 30.84 -2.31
N LEU A 356 15.51 29.64 -2.82
CA LEU A 356 16.86 29.07 -2.70
C LEU A 356 17.90 29.66 -3.66
N LYS A 357 17.56 30.75 -4.41
CA LYS A 357 18.46 31.55 -5.25
C LYS A 357 19.24 30.79 -6.33
N ARG A 358 18.71 29.65 -6.77
CA ARG A 358 19.23 28.87 -7.89
C ARG A 358 18.12 28.14 -8.63
N LEU A 359 18.42 27.66 -9.83
CA LEU A 359 17.59 26.70 -10.51
C LEU A 359 17.72 25.32 -9.85
N SER A 360 16.75 24.45 -10.07
CA SER A 360 16.84 23.04 -9.72
C SER A 360 17.90 22.36 -10.59
N SER A 361 18.71 21.50 -10.00
CA SER A 361 19.59 20.58 -10.73
C SER A 361 18.88 19.27 -11.05
N VAL A 362 19.39 18.52 -12.03
CA VAL A 362 18.90 17.15 -12.29
C VAL A 362 19.08 16.26 -11.08
N THR A 363 20.10 16.50 -10.28
CA THR A 363 20.38 15.77 -9.03
C THR A 363 19.31 16.02 -7.98
N ASP A 364 18.86 17.27 -7.79
CA ASP A 364 17.79 17.60 -6.84
C ASP A 364 16.51 16.78 -7.15
N VAL A 365 16.18 16.66 -8.44
CA VAL A 365 15.00 15.90 -8.89
C VAL A 365 15.22 14.39 -8.72
N ALA A 366 16.40 13.90 -9.07
CA ALA A 366 16.73 12.48 -8.99
C ALA A 366 16.73 11.97 -7.55
N GLU A 367 17.18 12.76 -6.57
CA GLU A 367 17.14 12.39 -5.15
C GLU A 367 15.70 12.20 -4.63
N ALA A 368 14.77 13.06 -5.03
CA ALA A 368 13.36 12.89 -4.68
C ALA A 368 12.79 11.59 -5.30
N ILE A 369 13.19 11.25 -6.53
CA ILE A 369 12.81 10.00 -7.19
C ILE A 369 13.39 8.80 -6.44
N VAL A 370 14.65 8.85 -6.01
CA VAL A 370 15.28 7.79 -5.20
C VAL A 370 14.57 7.61 -3.88
N PHE A 371 14.24 8.70 -3.19
CA PHE A 371 13.46 8.63 -1.95
C PHE A 371 12.11 7.91 -2.17
N LEU A 372 11.35 8.32 -3.18
CA LEU A 372 10.07 7.66 -3.51
C LEU A 372 10.25 6.20 -3.95
N SER A 373 11.41 5.83 -4.49
CA SER A 373 11.75 4.45 -4.87
C SER A 373 12.16 3.59 -3.68
N SER A 374 12.53 4.19 -2.56
CA SER A 374 13.03 3.52 -1.35
C SER A 374 11.91 2.90 -0.51
N ASP A 375 12.29 2.02 0.41
CA ASP A 375 11.34 1.44 1.36
C ASP A 375 10.80 2.47 2.37
N GLY A 376 11.52 3.59 2.61
CA GLY A 376 11.07 4.71 3.43
C GLY A 376 9.81 5.41 2.91
N ALA A 377 9.49 5.26 1.61
CA ALA A 377 8.30 5.82 0.98
C ALA A 377 7.16 4.79 0.78
N ASN A 378 7.14 3.67 1.51
CA ASN A 378 6.13 2.62 1.33
C ASN A 378 4.71 3.06 1.77
N TYR A 379 4.58 4.10 2.58
CA TYR A 379 3.29 4.64 3.04
C TYR A 379 2.90 5.96 2.37
N ILE A 380 3.61 6.34 1.29
CA ILE A 380 3.36 7.56 0.51
C ILE A 380 2.75 7.15 -0.84
N THR A 381 1.52 7.56 -1.10
CA THR A 381 0.83 7.34 -2.38
C THR A 381 -0.16 8.46 -2.69
N GLY A 382 -0.29 8.83 -3.96
CA GLY A 382 -1.13 9.94 -4.42
C GLY A 382 -0.50 11.32 -4.25
N GLU A 383 0.73 11.40 -3.76
CA GLU A 383 1.41 12.63 -3.43
C GLU A 383 2.25 13.20 -4.58
N THR A 384 2.43 14.51 -4.53
CA THR A 384 3.34 15.26 -5.42
C THR A 384 4.44 15.91 -4.59
N ILE A 385 5.67 15.38 -4.71
CA ILE A 385 6.85 16.01 -4.07
C ILE A 385 7.33 17.17 -4.94
N ARG A 386 7.30 18.37 -4.38
CA ARG A 386 7.76 19.59 -5.03
C ARG A 386 9.26 19.76 -4.87
N VAL A 387 9.98 19.82 -5.99
CA VAL A 387 11.43 20.05 -6.05
C VAL A 387 11.65 21.38 -6.79
N ASN A 388 11.20 22.47 -6.20
CA ASN A 388 11.09 23.78 -6.84
C ASN A 388 11.79 24.92 -6.07
N GLY A 389 12.57 24.60 -5.04
CA GLY A 389 13.31 25.60 -4.26
C GLY A 389 12.44 26.65 -3.56
N GLY A 390 11.17 26.31 -3.28
CA GLY A 390 10.20 27.21 -2.64
C GLY A 390 9.45 28.14 -3.59
N GLN A 391 9.54 27.95 -4.92
CA GLN A 391 8.84 28.81 -5.90
C GLN A 391 7.31 28.72 -5.74
N ILE A 392 6.78 27.56 -5.34
CA ILE A 392 5.37 27.34 -5.05
C ILE A 392 5.27 26.57 -3.74
N MET A 393 4.43 27.08 -2.83
CA MET A 393 4.10 26.49 -1.54
C MET A 393 2.57 26.44 -1.44
N ILE A 394 1.99 25.25 -1.32
CA ILE A 394 0.55 24.98 -1.18
C ILE A 394 0.34 23.86 -0.17
#